data_867b39872d2502fe7535b3552d91654f
#
_entry.id   867b39872d2502fe7535b3552d91654f
#
_cell.length_a   1.000
_cell.length_b   1.000
_cell.length_c   1.000
_cell.angle_alpha   90.00
_cell.angle_beta   90.00
_cell.angle_gamma   90.00
#
_symmetry.space_group_name_H-M   'P 1'
#
loop_
_entity.id
_entity.type
_entity.pdbx_description
1 polymer ?
#
loop_
_entity_poly.entity_id
_entity_poly.type
_entity_poly.pdbx_seq_one_letter_code
_entity_poly.pdbx_strand_id
1 'polypeptide(L)'
;MVYMPCVASVLAASPVDSDSSSTPLLSERVENIPLWLPSSLPSSMPAQLRVTGISPGLVEKERKLRLAQADDALAEIRRQRRIVTGLVIFKKLNVLGSGQKKNTRMHTLFKRFSNKTERVAERYRAARTALEVLDPEGTWQTRLQVLCPEDIGGRDGKI
;
A
#
# COMPACT_ATOMS: atom_id res chain seq x y z
N MET A 1 18.75 -21.98 0.17
CA MET A 1 17.47 -22.35 -0.46
C MET A 1 16.94 -21.12 -1.20
N VAL A 2 16.79 -21.18 -2.53
CA VAL A 2 16.31 -20.04 -3.33
C VAL A 2 14.79 -20.17 -3.46
N TYR A 3 14.05 -19.23 -2.91
CA TYR A 3 12.58 -19.26 -2.92
C TYR A 3 11.95 -18.87 -4.26
N MET A 4 12.67 -18.06 -5.06
CA MET A 4 12.20 -17.56 -6.36
C MET A 4 13.34 -17.56 -7.38
N PRO A 5 13.71 -18.72 -7.96
CA PRO A 5 14.75 -18.77 -8.98
C PRO A 5 14.43 -17.99 -10.26
N CYS A 6 13.14 -17.72 -10.55
CA CYS A 6 12.72 -16.90 -11.69
C CYS A 6 13.18 -15.43 -11.62
N VAL A 7 13.50 -14.92 -10.44
CA VAL A 7 13.99 -13.54 -10.27
C VAL A 7 15.33 -13.33 -10.98
N ALA A 8 16.21 -14.32 -11.00
CA ALA A 8 17.47 -14.23 -11.71
C ALA A 8 17.28 -13.98 -13.21
N SER A 9 16.26 -14.59 -13.81
CA SER A 9 15.91 -14.36 -15.23
C SER A 9 15.36 -12.95 -15.47
N VAL A 10 14.63 -12.38 -14.53
CA VAL A 10 14.12 -11.02 -14.61
C VAL A 10 15.25 -10.00 -14.50
N LEU A 11 16.16 -10.20 -13.57
CA LEU A 11 17.33 -9.34 -13.40
C LEU A 11 18.24 -9.38 -14.62
N ALA A 12 18.41 -10.55 -15.24
CA ALA A 12 19.21 -10.69 -16.47
C ALA A 12 18.53 -10.06 -17.71
N ALA A 13 17.21 -9.95 -17.72
CA ALA A 13 16.44 -9.36 -18.82
C ALA A 13 16.21 -7.85 -18.68
N SER A 14 16.53 -7.25 -17.54
CA SER A 14 16.46 -5.80 -17.34
C SER A 14 17.57 -5.15 -18.19
N PRO A 15 17.23 -4.19 -19.09
CA PRO A 15 18.24 -3.47 -19.83
C PRO A 15 19.12 -2.70 -18.85
N VAL A 16 20.38 -3.07 -18.79
CA VAL A 16 21.40 -2.23 -18.15
C VAL A 16 21.54 -1.02 -19.04
N ASP A 17 21.11 0.15 -18.57
CA ASP A 17 21.39 1.42 -19.23
C ASP A 17 22.91 1.54 -19.38
N SER A 18 23.37 1.42 -20.64
CA SER A 18 24.76 1.26 -21.02
C SER A 18 25.56 2.56 -20.99
N ASP A 19 25.17 3.52 -20.18
CA ASP A 19 25.77 4.86 -20.19
C ASP A 19 26.35 5.32 -18.85
N SER A 20 27.04 4.42 -18.17
CA SER A 20 27.99 4.83 -17.13
C SER A 20 29.12 3.81 -16.98
N SER A 21 30.23 4.09 -17.63
CA SER A 21 31.53 3.48 -17.42
C SER A 21 32.04 3.83 -16.02
N SER A 22 31.59 3.13 -15.00
CA SER A 22 32.27 3.08 -13.71
C SER A 22 31.78 1.88 -12.90
N THR A 23 32.68 0.93 -12.71
CA THR A 23 32.70 -0.18 -11.72
C THR A 23 31.35 -0.57 -11.11
N PRO A 24 30.73 -1.66 -11.57
CA PRO A 24 29.55 -2.21 -10.91
C PRO A 24 30.01 -2.92 -9.62
N LEU A 25 29.19 -2.93 -8.62
CA LEU A 25 29.19 -3.91 -7.53
C LEU A 25 29.50 -3.49 -6.09
N LEU A 26 29.84 -2.23 -5.78
CA LEU A 26 30.10 -1.89 -4.37
C LEU A 26 29.29 -0.72 -3.79
N SER A 27 28.33 -0.15 -4.53
CA SER A 27 27.58 1.04 -4.07
C SER A 27 26.07 0.89 -4.00
N GLU A 28 25.47 -0.21 -4.39
CA GLU A 28 24.04 -0.40 -4.12
C GLU A 28 23.87 -0.78 -2.65
N ARG A 29 23.36 0.17 -1.88
CA ARG A 29 22.95 -0.10 -0.50
C ARG A 29 21.92 -1.22 -0.52
N VAL A 30 22.11 -2.23 0.33
CA VAL A 30 21.23 -3.40 0.45
C VAL A 30 19.75 -2.98 0.63
N GLU A 31 19.53 -1.80 1.19
CA GLU A 31 18.20 -1.21 1.40
C GLU A 31 17.48 -0.84 0.09
N ASN A 32 18.23 -0.61 -0.99
CA ASN A 32 17.68 -0.23 -2.30
C ASN A 32 17.42 -1.44 -3.21
N ILE A 33 17.81 -2.64 -2.79
CA ILE A 33 17.55 -3.85 -3.57
C ILE A 33 16.03 -4.14 -3.56
N PRO A 34 15.37 -4.19 -4.73
CA PRO A 34 13.94 -4.44 -4.79
C PRO A 34 13.61 -5.83 -4.26
N LEU A 35 12.67 -5.89 -3.31
CA LEU A 35 12.16 -7.14 -2.80
C LEU A 35 11.13 -7.71 -3.77
N TRP A 36 11.51 -8.74 -4.49
CA TRP A 36 10.62 -9.42 -5.41
C TRP A 36 9.66 -10.35 -4.66
N LEU A 37 8.36 -10.12 -4.86
CA LEU A 37 7.29 -10.96 -4.36
C LEU A 37 6.53 -11.57 -5.53
N PRO A 38 5.83 -12.71 -5.37
CA PRO A 38 5.01 -13.30 -6.43
C PRO A 38 4.06 -12.31 -7.10
N SER A 39 3.43 -11.40 -6.34
CA SER A 39 2.52 -10.37 -6.86
C SER A 39 3.24 -9.23 -7.60
N SER A 40 4.54 -9.03 -7.38
CA SER A 40 5.32 -7.94 -8.00
C SER A 40 6.06 -8.36 -9.27
N LEU A 41 5.99 -9.63 -9.67
CA LEU A 41 6.63 -10.10 -10.89
C LEU A 41 6.01 -9.49 -12.14
N PRO A 42 6.81 -9.04 -13.12
CA PRO A 42 6.33 -8.43 -14.34
C PRO A 42 5.35 -9.33 -15.09
N SER A 43 4.28 -8.73 -15.64
CA SER A 43 3.28 -9.46 -16.43
C SER A 43 3.85 -10.04 -17.73
N SER A 44 4.95 -9.47 -18.22
CA SER A 44 5.70 -9.94 -19.38
C SER A 44 6.42 -11.29 -19.18
N MET A 45 6.55 -11.74 -17.92
CA MET A 45 7.18 -13.03 -17.64
C MET A 45 6.30 -14.19 -18.12
N PRO A 46 6.86 -15.20 -18.84
CA PRO A 46 6.11 -16.37 -19.26
C PRO A 46 5.42 -17.07 -18.10
N ALA A 47 4.16 -17.49 -18.29
CA ALA A 47 3.36 -18.13 -17.26
C ALA A 47 4.03 -19.39 -16.68
N GLN A 48 4.74 -20.14 -17.51
CA GLN A 48 5.49 -21.35 -17.09
C GLN A 48 6.58 -21.01 -16.06
N LEU A 49 7.32 -19.90 -16.27
CA LEU A 49 8.36 -19.46 -15.33
C LEU A 49 7.75 -18.94 -14.01
N ARG A 50 6.57 -18.39 -14.05
CA ARG A 50 5.82 -17.99 -12.83
C ARG A 50 5.44 -19.22 -11.99
N VAL A 51 4.99 -20.30 -12.64
CA VAL A 51 4.55 -21.51 -11.94
C VAL A 51 5.72 -22.33 -11.43
N THR A 52 6.75 -22.56 -12.26
CA THR A 52 7.91 -23.40 -11.90
C THR A 52 9.00 -22.66 -11.13
N GLY A 53 9.09 -21.33 -11.30
CA GLY A 53 10.12 -20.50 -10.69
C GLY A 53 9.77 -19.94 -9.31
N ILE A 54 8.63 -20.31 -8.72
CA ILE A 54 8.21 -19.88 -7.38
C ILE A 54 8.12 -21.10 -6.47
N SER A 55 8.66 -20.99 -5.27
CA SER A 55 8.59 -22.10 -4.28
C SER A 55 7.12 -22.42 -3.96
N PRO A 56 6.74 -23.71 -3.95
CA PRO A 56 5.40 -24.14 -3.58
C PRO A 56 4.95 -23.54 -2.24
N GLY A 57 3.76 -22.98 -2.21
CA GLY A 57 3.18 -22.38 -1.02
C GLY A 57 3.60 -20.93 -0.74
N LEU A 58 4.56 -20.34 -1.48
CA LEU A 58 4.93 -18.93 -1.30
C LEU A 58 3.81 -17.99 -1.74
N VAL A 59 3.13 -18.30 -2.84
CA VAL A 59 1.96 -17.57 -3.34
C VAL A 59 0.86 -17.55 -2.28
N GLU A 60 0.57 -18.71 -1.69
CA GLU A 60 -0.47 -18.82 -0.65
C GLU A 60 -0.11 -18.06 0.62
N LYS A 61 1.17 -18.07 1.01
CA LYS A 61 1.66 -17.27 2.14
C LYS A 61 1.51 -15.78 1.88
N GLU A 62 1.89 -15.32 0.68
CA GLU A 62 1.71 -13.93 0.30
C GLU A 62 0.22 -13.56 0.26
N ARG A 63 -0.63 -14.41 -0.31
CA ARG A 63 -2.09 -14.19 -0.34
C ARG A 63 -2.66 -13.97 1.07
N LYS A 64 -2.31 -14.83 2.02
CA LYS A 64 -2.73 -14.69 3.42
C LYS A 64 -2.22 -13.39 4.06
N LEU A 65 -0.96 -13.04 3.79
CA LEU A 65 -0.37 -11.80 4.29
C LEU A 65 -1.09 -10.57 3.72
N ARG A 66 -1.39 -10.57 2.41
CA ARG A 66 -2.10 -9.46 1.76
C ARG A 66 -3.54 -9.31 2.25
N LEU A 67 -4.23 -10.41 2.52
CA LEU A 67 -5.56 -10.38 3.15
C LEU A 67 -5.50 -9.74 4.54
N ALA A 68 -4.58 -10.17 5.39
CA ALA A 68 -4.40 -9.58 6.72
C ALA A 68 -4.02 -8.09 6.62
N GLN A 69 -3.12 -7.73 5.71
CA GLN A 69 -2.70 -6.34 5.48
C GLN A 69 -3.88 -5.44 5.06
N ALA A 70 -4.78 -5.95 4.21
CA ALA A 70 -5.98 -5.23 3.78
C ALA A 70 -6.96 -5.05 4.95
N ASP A 71 -7.20 -6.09 5.75
CA ASP A 71 -8.07 -6.03 6.92
C ASP A 71 -7.56 -5.03 7.97
N ASP A 72 -6.27 -5.07 8.29
CA ASP A 72 -5.63 -4.13 9.21
C ASP A 72 -5.73 -2.69 8.71
N ALA A 73 -5.52 -2.48 7.41
CA ALA A 73 -5.65 -1.16 6.80
C ALA A 73 -7.09 -0.63 6.92
N LEU A 74 -8.12 -1.44 6.65
CA LEU A 74 -9.53 -1.05 6.82
C LEU A 74 -9.86 -0.75 8.29
N ALA A 75 -9.37 -1.55 9.22
CA ALA A 75 -9.57 -1.31 10.64
C ALA A 75 -8.95 0.03 11.07
N GLU A 76 -7.75 0.34 10.60
CA GLU A 76 -7.08 1.61 10.91
C GLU A 76 -7.78 2.81 10.25
N ILE A 77 -8.28 2.71 9.00
CA ILE A 77 -9.09 3.77 8.36
C ILE A 77 -10.33 4.06 9.20
N ARG A 78 -11.07 3.03 9.64
CA ARG A 78 -12.24 3.18 10.51
C ARG A 78 -11.89 3.85 11.82
N ARG A 79 -10.76 3.50 12.42
CA ARG A 79 -10.24 4.13 13.64
C ARG A 79 -9.92 5.61 13.41
N GLN A 80 -9.22 5.96 12.33
CA GLN A 80 -8.87 7.34 12.00
C GLN A 80 -10.14 8.19 11.77
N ARG A 81 -11.13 7.65 11.07
CA ARG A 81 -12.42 8.35 10.86
C ARG A 81 -13.12 8.65 12.18
N ARG A 82 -13.16 7.71 13.12
CA ARG A 82 -13.75 7.98 14.46
C ARG A 82 -13.02 9.10 15.20
N ILE A 83 -11.69 9.14 15.13
CA ILE A 83 -10.90 10.20 15.75
C ILE A 83 -11.20 11.54 15.10
N VAL A 84 -11.23 11.62 13.77
CA VAL A 84 -11.54 12.87 13.04
C VAL A 84 -12.95 13.35 13.38
N THR A 85 -13.94 12.47 13.41
CA THR A 85 -15.31 12.81 13.82
C THR A 85 -15.34 13.40 15.22
N GLY A 86 -14.65 12.78 16.19
CA GLY A 86 -14.52 13.30 17.55
C GLY A 86 -13.87 14.68 17.60
N LEU A 87 -12.84 14.92 16.81
CA LEU A 87 -12.17 16.22 16.70
C LEU A 87 -13.09 17.30 16.11
N VAL A 88 -13.93 16.95 15.11
CA VAL A 88 -14.92 17.88 14.55
C VAL A 88 -15.97 18.27 15.60
N ILE A 89 -16.49 17.29 16.35
CA ILE A 89 -17.43 17.55 17.44
C ILE A 89 -16.79 18.42 18.52
N PHE A 90 -15.57 18.09 18.94
CA PHE A 90 -14.82 18.87 19.92
C PHE A 90 -14.63 20.32 19.45
N LYS A 91 -14.25 20.52 18.16
CA LYS A 91 -14.13 21.86 17.57
C LYS A 91 -15.44 22.64 17.65
N LYS A 92 -16.55 21.99 17.30
CA LYS A 92 -17.89 22.64 17.34
C LYS A 92 -18.31 23.04 18.75
N LEU A 93 -18.01 22.21 19.76
CA LEU A 93 -18.47 22.46 21.13
C LEU A 93 -17.55 23.36 21.95
N ASN A 94 -16.23 23.28 21.74
CA ASN A 94 -15.26 23.90 22.65
C ASN A 94 -14.44 25.03 22.01
N VAL A 95 -14.47 25.18 20.70
CA VAL A 95 -13.71 26.22 20.00
C VAL A 95 -14.67 27.31 19.51
N LEU A 96 -15.43 27.88 20.45
CA LEU A 96 -16.25 29.07 20.23
C LEU A 96 -15.32 30.29 20.34
N GLY A 97 -14.78 30.73 19.21
CA GLY A 97 -14.00 31.97 19.13
C GLY A 97 -13.07 32.02 17.92
N SER A 98 -13.01 33.19 17.29
CA SER A 98 -12.25 33.48 16.07
C SER A 98 -10.73 33.57 16.27
N GLY A 99 -10.18 32.98 17.33
CA GLY A 99 -8.75 33.02 17.61
C GLY A 99 -7.91 32.30 16.55
N GLN A 100 -7.18 33.04 15.74
CA GLN A 100 -6.38 32.55 14.61
C GLN A 100 -5.41 31.42 15.00
N LYS A 101 -4.76 31.50 16.17
CA LYS A 101 -3.84 30.44 16.66
C LYS A 101 -4.52 29.10 16.94
N LYS A 102 -5.74 29.11 17.48
CA LYS A 102 -6.52 27.89 17.76
C LYS A 102 -6.95 27.21 16.47
N ASN A 103 -7.39 27.99 15.49
CA ASN A 103 -7.78 27.48 14.17
C ASN A 103 -6.61 26.84 13.42
N THR A 104 -5.43 27.47 13.44
CA THR A 104 -4.22 26.94 12.79
C THR A 104 -3.79 25.61 13.38
N ARG A 105 -3.79 25.47 14.72
CA ARG A 105 -3.47 24.21 15.39
C ARG A 105 -4.45 23.10 15.02
N MET A 106 -5.73 23.41 15.00
CA MET A 106 -6.76 22.44 14.65
C MET A 106 -6.63 22.01 13.18
N HIS A 107 -6.40 22.96 12.27
CA HIS A 107 -6.16 22.67 10.85
C HIS A 107 -4.93 21.77 10.66
N THR A 108 -3.84 22.02 11.39
CA THR A 108 -2.64 21.18 11.35
C THR A 108 -2.93 19.75 11.83
N LEU A 109 -3.75 19.59 12.86
CA LEU A 109 -4.17 18.29 13.34
C LEU A 109 -4.99 17.54 12.27
N PHE A 110 -6.01 18.18 11.70
CA PHE A 110 -6.81 17.57 10.62
C PHE A 110 -5.94 17.14 9.44
N LYS A 111 -5.01 17.99 9.00
CA LYS A 111 -4.07 17.65 7.93
C LYS A 111 -3.22 16.42 8.25
N ARG A 112 -2.72 16.30 9.49
CA ARG A 112 -1.96 15.12 9.95
C ARG A 112 -2.81 13.84 9.89
N PHE A 113 -4.05 13.89 10.35
CA PHE A 113 -4.95 12.73 10.30
C PHE A 113 -5.35 12.38 8.86
N SER A 114 -5.61 13.38 8.01
CA SER A 114 -5.89 13.17 6.59
C SER A 114 -4.71 12.49 5.89
N ASN A 115 -3.49 13.00 6.06
CA ASN A 115 -2.29 12.38 5.49
C ASN A 115 -2.06 10.96 6.00
N LYS A 116 -2.35 10.69 7.28
CA LYS A 116 -2.25 9.35 7.84
C LYS A 116 -3.28 8.41 7.22
N THR A 117 -4.52 8.87 7.08
CA THR A 117 -5.59 8.10 6.45
C THR A 117 -5.26 7.75 5.00
N GLU A 118 -4.73 8.72 4.23
CA GLU A 118 -4.32 8.48 2.84
C GLU A 118 -3.22 7.41 2.73
N ARG A 119 -2.17 7.49 3.54
CA ARG A 119 -1.12 6.44 3.57
C ARG A 119 -1.68 5.05 3.88
N VAL A 120 -2.66 4.97 4.77
CA VAL A 120 -3.30 3.69 5.10
C VAL A 120 -4.19 3.21 3.95
N ALA A 121 -4.87 4.13 3.25
CA ALA A 121 -5.65 3.82 2.07
C ALA A 121 -4.78 3.33 0.91
N GLU A 122 -3.62 3.95 0.68
CA GLU A 122 -2.64 3.49 -0.30
C GLU A 122 -2.16 2.06 0.01
N ARG A 123 -1.89 1.77 1.30
CA ARG A 123 -1.52 0.42 1.74
C ARG A 123 -2.64 -0.59 1.47
N TYR A 124 -3.91 -0.21 1.68
CA TYR A 124 -5.06 -1.05 1.34
C TYR A 124 -5.15 -1.31 -0.16
N ARG A 125 -5.05 -0.25 -0.98
CA ARG A 125 -5.10 -0.36 -2.44
C ARG A 125 -3.98 -1.26 -2.97
N ALA A 126 -2.75 -1.07 -2.47
CA ALA A 126 -1.61 -1.91 -2.85
C ALA A 126 -1.82 -3.39 -2.47
N ALA A 127 -2.36 -3.67 -1.28
CA ALA A 127 -2.68 -5.03 -0.86
C ALA A 127 -3.76 -5.66 -1.75
N ARG A 128 -4.79 -4.88 -2.11
CA ARG A 128 -5.88 -5.33 -2.99
C ARG A 128 -5.39 -5.61 -4.41
N THR A 129 -4.58 -4.73 -4.98
CA THR A 129 -3.97 -4.95 -6.30
C THR A 129 -3.09 -6.21 -6.32
N ALA A 130 -2.32 -6.45 -5.26
CA ALA A 130 -1.54 -7.68 -5.13
C ALA A 130 -2.45 -8.93 -5.09
N LEU A 131 -3.59 -8.86 -4.39
CA LEU A 131 -4.57 -9.96 -4.35
C LEU A 131 -5.22 -10.22 -5.71
N GLU A 132 -5.50 -9.19 -6.50
CA GLU A 132 -6.01 -9.32 -7.87
C GLU A 132 -5.04 -10.09 -8.78
N VAL A 133 -3.74 -9.93 -8.56
CA VAL A 133 -2.70 -10.67 -9.30
C VAL A 133 -2.58 -12.12 -8.81
N LEU A 134 -2.66 -12.34 -7.49
CA LEU A 134 -2.44 -13.66 -6.87
C LEU A 134 -3.65 -14.59 -6.98
N ASP A 135 -4.86 -14.03 -6.92
CA ASP A 135 -6.12 -14.78 -6.86
C ASP A 135 -7.26 -13.94 -7.48
N PRO A 136 -7.31 -13.83 -8.82
CA PRO A 136 -8.27 -12.96 -9.51
C PRO A 136 -9.73 -13.40 -9.37
N GLU A 137 -10.00 -14.68 -9.11
CA GLU A 137 -11.35 -15.23 -8.93
C GLU A 137 -11.71 -15.49 -7.47
N GLY A 138 -10.91 -14.98 -6.54
CA GLY A 138 -11.08 -15.22 -5.12
C GLY A 138 -12.34 -14.59 -4.53
N THR A 139 -12.93 -15.27 -3.55
CA THR A 139 -14.11 -14.78 -2.79
C THR A 139 -13.84 -13.54 -1.95
N TRP A 140 -12.58 -13.16 -1.79
CA TRP A 140 -12.16 -11.97 -1.03
C TRP A 140 -12.71 -10.66 -1.63
N GLN A 141 -13.01 -10.62 -2.94
CA GLN A 141 -13.53 -9.43 -3.64
C GLN A 141 -14.90 -8.98 -3.10
N THR A 142 -15.73 -9.89 -2.62
CA THR A 142 -17.03 -9.56 -2.03
C THR A 142 -16.87 -8.77 -0.73
N ARG A 143 -15.79 -9.01 0.00
CA ARG A 143 -15.48 -8.38 1.30
C ARG A 143 -14.58 -7.14 1.14
N LEU A 144 -13.56 -7.23 0.29
CA LEU A 144 -12.57 -6.18 0.07
C LEU A 144 -12.91 -5.42 -1.22
N GLN A 145 -13.82 -4.47 -1.13
CA GLN A 145 -14.24 -3.66 -2.26
C GLN A 145 -13.20 -2.59 -2.63
N VAL A 146 -13.34 -2.01 -3.82
CA VAL A 146 -12.50 -0.89 -4.26
C VAL A 146 -12.74 0.29 -3.33
N LEU A 147 -11.65 0.87 -2.81
CA LEU A 147 -11.71 2.04 -1.95
C LEU A 147 -11.50 3.30 -2.78
N CYS A 148 -12.57 4.01 -3.07
CA CYS A 148 -12.53 5.29 -3.78
C CYS A 148 -12.07 6.43 -2.87
N PRO A 149 -11.50 7.52 -3.42
CA PRO A 149 -11.12 8.70 -2.62
C PRO A 149 -12.30 9.31 -1.85
N GLU A 150 -13.51 9.24 -2.41
CA GLU A 150 -14.76 9.73 -1.80
C GLU A 150 -15.14 8.96 -0.53
N ASP A 151 -14.79 7.66 -0.47
CA ASP A 151 -15.05 6.83 0.72
C ASP A 151 -14.15 7.21 1.90
N ILE A 152 -13.00 7.82 1.62
CA ILE A 152 -12.01 8.25 2.62
C ILE A 152 -12.36 9.65 3.12
N GLY A 153 -12.77 10.54 2.22
CA GLY A 153 -13.29 11.86 2.54
C GLY A 153 -14.60 11.74 3.33
N GLY A 154 -14.71 12.42 4.46
CA GLY A 154 -16.00 12.54 5.15
C GLY A 154 -17.07 13.11 4.21
N ARG A 155 -18.35 12.82 4.50
CA ARG A 155 -19.54 13.29 3.74
C ARG A 155 -19.60 14.79 3.50
N ASP A 156 -18.76 15.56 4.19
CA ASP A 156 -18.62 17.00 4.08
C ASP A 156 -17.22 17.31 3.53
N GLY A 157 -17.08 17.26 2.20
CA GLY A 157 -15.86 17.65 1.48
C GLY A 157 -15.54 19.17 1.57
N LYS A 158 -15.93 19.82 2.65
CA LYS A 158 -15.55 21.19 3.06
C LYS A 158 -15.17 21.17 4.54
N ILE A 159 -13.89 21.01 4.81
CA ILE A 159 -13.27 21.40 6.08
C ILE A 159 -12.51 22.72 5.85
#